data_2dd54269f592ddc8d4b9809e73c7341b
#
_entry.id   2dd54269f592ddc8d4b9809e73c7341b
#
_cell.length_a   1.000
_cell.length_b   1.000
_cell.length_c   1.000
_cell.angle_alpha   90.00
_cell.angle_beta   90.00
_cell.angle_gamma   90.00
#
_symmetry.space_group_name_H-M   'P 1'
#
loop_
_entity.id
_entity.type
_entity.pdbx_description
1 polymer ?
#
loop_
_entity_poly.entity_id
_entity_poly.type
_entity_poly.pdbx_seq_one_letter_code
_entity_poly.pdbx_strand_id
1 'polypeptide(L)'
;MASILIMEDTPEKLQYLRSFSRWIDYGCRPAVGLAGSFKKDGACFHHRNNYPAYAVGGLDGATNMIYLLSGTGFKVSEIAHETVKNVLLTMRFYCNTKQWALSMSGRHPNGKGQLIPIQYATLALAGTPDGKQKYDPELAAAYLRLV
;
A
#
# COMPACT_ATOMS: atom_id res chain seq x y z
N MET A 1 1.63 15.51 -1.83
CA MET A 1 0.19 15.90 -1.78
C MET A 1 -0.03 17.20 -1.03
N ALA A 2 0.50 17.38 0.18
CA ALA A 2 0.28 18.60 0.97
C ALA A 2 0.56 19.90 0.18
N SER A 3 1.68 19.96 -0.52
CA SER A 3 2.04 21.14 -1.35
C SER A 3 1.01 21.48 -2.43
N ILE A 4 0.31 20.47 -2.96
CA ILE A 4 -0.74 20.69 -3.96
C ILE A 4 -2.02 21.21 -3.29
N LEU A 5 -2.34 20.70 -2.11
CA LEU A 5 -3.57 21.07 -1.40
C LEU A 5 -3.59 22.54 -0.95
N ILE A 6 -2.40 23.10 -0.65
CA ILE A 6 -2.27 24.51 -0.24
C ILE A 6 -2.23 25.50 -1.42
N MET A 7 -2.19 25.02 -2.66
CA MET A 7 -2.30 25.91 -3.84
C MET A 7 -3.68 26.54 -3.92
N GLU A 8 -3.78 27.70 -4.59
CA GLU A 8 -5.05 28.30 -4.94
C GLU A 8 -5.90 27.35 -5.79
N ASP A 9 -7.23 27.47 -5.69
CA ASP A 9 -8.19 26.62 -6.41
C ASP A 9 -8.27 27.05 -7.88
N THR A 10 -7.32 26.58 -8.67
CA THR A 10 -7.15 26.88 -10.09
C THR A 10 -7.18 25.61 -10.93
N PRO A 11 -7.38 25.73 -12.27
CA PRO A 11 -7.21 24.58 -13.17
C PRO A 11 -5.82 23.91 -13.07
N GLU A 12 -4.79 24.68 -12.75
CA GLU A 12 -3.44 24.17 -12.55
C GLU A 12 -3.37 23.21 -11.35
N LYS A 13 -3.94 23.58 -10.21
CA LYS A 13 -4.06 22.69 -9.03
C LYS A 13 -4.71 21.36 -9.39
N LEU A 14 -5.77 21.41 -10.20
CA LEU A 14 -6.46 20.22 -10.68
C LEU A 14 -5.56 19.32 -11.55
N GLN A 15 -4.71 19.92 -12.40
CA GLN A 15 -3.73 19.17 -13.18
C GLN A 15 -2.68 18.48 -12.30
N TYR A 16 -2.18 19.18 -11.28
CA TYR A 16 -1.25 18.58 -10.30
C TYR A 16 -1.89 17.43 -9.52
N LEU A 17 -3.14 17.57 -9.07
CA LEU A 17 -3.87 16.50 -8.39
C LEU A 17 -4.05 15.27 -9.29
N ARG A 18 -4.41 15.46 -10.56
CA ARG A 18 -4.52 14.37 -11.55
C ARG A 18 -3.18 13.69 -11.80
N SER A 19 -2.12 14.47 -11.95
CA SER A 19 -0.77 13.94 -12.18
C SER A 19 -0.28 13.16 -10.96
N PHE A 20 -0.51 13.68 -9.76
CA PHE A 20 -0.18 13.02 -8.51
C PHE A 20 -0.94 11.70 -8.35
N SER A 21 -2.27 11.70 -8.57
CA SER A 21 -3.09 10.50 -8.51
C SER A 21 -2.61 9.43 -9.48
N ARG A 22 -2.29 9.79 -10.72
CA ARG A 22 -1.74 8.86 -11.73
C ARG A 22 -0.39 8.30 -11.32
N TRP A 23 0.46 9.11 -10.70
CA TRP A 23 1.76 8.67 -10.20
C TRP A 23 1.62 7.66 -9.07
N ILE A 24 0.72 7.91 -8.09
CA ILE A 24 0.40 6.95 -7.03
C ILE A 24 -0.18 5.67 -7.63
N ASP A 25 -1.15 5.79 -8.52
CA ASP A 25 -1.78 4.65 -9.20
C ASP A 25 -0.74 3.76 -9.88
N TYR A 26 0.16 4.36 -10.66
CA TYR A 26 1.23 3.63 -11.36
C TYR A 26 2.19 2.94 -10.38
N GLY A 27 2.59 3.63 -9.31
CA GLY A 27 3.49 3.09 -8.29
C GLY A 27 2.90 1.93 -7.47
N CYS A 28 1.57 1.87 -7.38
CA CYS A 28 0.85 0.81 -6.68
C CYS A 28 0.47 -0.38 -7.58
N ARG A 29 0.60 -0.28 -8.91
CA ARG A 29 0.33 -1.40 -9.82
C ARG A 29 1.37 -2.50 -9.72
N PRO A 30 1.03 -3.75 -10.10
CA PRO A 30 2.00 -4.84 -10.08
C PRO A 30 3.10 -4.62 -11.14
N ALA A 31 4.34 -4.66 -10.69
CA ALA A 31 5.51 -4.52 -11.56
C ALA A 31 5.95 -5.88 -12.11
N VAL A 32 6.40 -5.89 -13.37
CA VAL A 32 6.86 -7.12 -14.06
C VAL A 32 8.34 -7.38 -13.81
N GLY A 33 8.72 -8.64 -13.91
CA GLY A 33 10.10 -9.09 -13.80
C GLY A 33 10.75 -8.69 -12.46
N LEU A 34 11.97 -8.19 -12.51
CA LEU A 34 12.72 -7.74 -11.33
C LEU A 34 12.55 -6.25 -11.02
N ALA A 35 11.76 -5.53 -11.82
CA ALA A 35 11.50 -4.12 -11.62
C ALA A 35 10.38 -3.89 -10.58
N GLY A 36 10.37 -2.69 -9.99
CA GLY A 36 9.32 -2.22 -9.10
C GLY A 36 9.25 -2.91 -7.74
N SER A 37 8.33 -2.46 -6.91
CA SER A 37 8.19 -2.93 -5.53
C SER A 37 7.14 -4.04 -5.40
N PHE A 38 5.92 -3.81 -5.84
CA PHE A 38 4.81 -4.73 -5.64
C PHE A 38 4.67 -5.70 -6.81
N LYS A 39 4.37 -6.97 -6.50
CA LYS A 39 4.18 -8.03 -7.48
C LYS A 39 2.75 -8.56 -7.46
N LYS A 40 2.34 -9.18 -8.56
CA LYS A 40 0.99 -9.74 -8.72
C LYS A 40 0.68 -10.81 -7.66
N ASP A 41 1.68 -11.55 -7.22
CA ASP A 41 1.58 -12.60 -6.18
C ASP A 41 1.69 -12.07 -4.75
N GLY A 42 1.72 -10.74 -4.57
CA GLY A 42 1.88 -10.10 -3.27
C GLY A 42 3.31 -10.02 -2.75
N ALA A 43 4.32 -10.48 -3.50
CA ALA A 43 5.70 -10.28 -3.12
C ALA A 43 6.13 -8.82 -3.24
N CYS A 44 7.08 -8.42 -2.42
CA CYS A 44 7.62 -7.06 -2.40
C CYS A 44 9.09 -7.08 -2.79
N PHE A 45 9.37 -6.70 -4.03
CA PHE A 45 10.73 -6.74 -4.55
C PHE A 45 11.50 -5.44 -4.25
N HIS A 46 12.69 -5.64 -3.69
CA HIS A 46 13.74 -4.62 -3.60
C HIS A 46 15.09 -5.32 -3.73
N HIS A 47 16.09 -4.69 -4.32
CA HIS A 47 17.39 -5.31 -4.60
C HIS A 47 17.28 -6.64 -5.34
N ARG A 48 16.33 -6.75 -6.28
CA ARG A 48 16.05 -7.97 -7.09
C ARG A 48 15.62 -9.20 -6.28
N ASN A 49 15.10 -8.99 -5.08
CA ASN A 49 14.66 -10.07 -4.21
C ASN A 49 13.36 -9.69 -3.48
N ASN A 50 12.63 -10.68 -2.95
CA ASN A 50 11.55 -10.42 -2.03
C ASN A 50 12.11 -9.84 -0.73
N TYR A 51 11.73 -8.59 -0.43
CA TYR A 51 12.33 -7.83 0.66
C TYR A 51 11.26 -7.03 1.44
N PRO A 52 10.42 -7.73 2.22
CA PRO A 52 9.30 -7.12 2.94
C PRO A 52 9.73 -5.99 3.89
N ALA A 53 10.92 -6.06 4.46
CA ALA A 53 11.43 -5.01 5.36
C ALA A 53 11.50 -3.61 4.70
N TYR A 54 11.75 -3.52 3.40
CA TYR A 54 11.68 -2.25 2.67
C TYR A 54 10.25 -1.88 2.28
N ALA A 55 9.40 -2.88 2.02
CA ALA A 55 8.02 -2.67 1.62
C ALA A 55 7.19 -1.96 2.69
N VAL A 56 7.50 -2.18 3.96
CA VAL A 56 6.78 -1.57 5.09
C VAL A 56 6.71 -0.05 4.97
N GLY A 57 7.83 0.62 4.61
CA GLY A 57 7.83 2.07 4.41
C GLY A 57 7.03 2.50 3.17
N GLY A 58 7.12 1.73 2.08
CA GLY A 58 6.34 1.98 0.86
C GLY A 58 4.84 1.77 1.07
N LEU A 59 4.48 0.75 1.85
CA LEU A 59 3.09 0.46 2.21
C LEU A 59 2.47 1.56 3.07
N ASP A 60 3.24 2.20 3.95
CA ASP A 60 2.76 3.34 4.72
C ASP A 60 2.29 4.47 3.80
N GLY A 61 3.11 4.85 2.84
CA GLY A 61 2.72 5.83 1.82
C GLY A 61 1.55 5.38 0.96
N ALA A 62 1.58 4.14 0.45
CA ALA A 62 0.55 3.60 -0.44
C ALA A 62 -0.82 3.53 0.25
N THR A 63 -0.91 2.96 1.46
CA THR A 63 -2.18 2.82 2.18
C THR A 63 -2.79 4.17 2.54
N ASN A 64 -1.97 5.10 3.02
CA ASN A 64 -2.41 6.47 3.32
C ASN A 64 -2.93 7.20 2.08
N MET A 65 -2.21 7.11 0.95
CA MET A 65 -2.63 7.78 -0.27
C MET A 65 -3.89 7.17 -0.88
N ILE A 66 -4.01 5.84 -0.89
CA ILE A 66 -5.24 5.17 -1.35
C ILE A 66 -6.43 5.60 -0.49
N TYR A 67 -6.27 5.62 0.83
CA TYR A 67 -7.31 6.07 1.76
C TYR A 67 -7.71 7.53 1.52
N LEU A 68 -6.75 8.44 1.46
CA LEU A 68 -7.01 9.87 1.28
C LEU A 68 -7.66 10.21 -0.08
N LEU A 69 -7.36 9.41 -1.11
CA LEU A 69 -7.94 9.59 -2.44
C LEU A 69 -9.24 8.80 -2.64
N SER A 70 -9.56 7.87 -1.74
CA SER A 70 -10.80 7.08 -1.82
C SER A 70 -12.03 7.98 -1.74
N GLY A 71 -13.10 7.62 -2.43
CA GLY A 71 -14.33 8.43 -2.48
C GLY A 71 -14.22 9.74 -3.28
N THR A 72 -13.06 10.03 -3.89
CA THR A 72 -12.85 11.23 -4.71
C THR A 72 -12.71 10.89 -6.20
N GLY A 73 -12.77 11.90 -7.06
CA GLY A 73 -12.47 11.77 -8.49
C GLY A 73 -10.99 11.48 -8.79
N PHE A 74 -10.14 11.41 -7.76
CA PHE A 74 -8.70 11.14 -7.86
C PHE A 74 -8.32 9.78 -7.30
N LYS A 75 -9.29 8.91 -6.99
CA LYS A 75 -9.03 7.56 -6.50
C LYS A 75 -8.13 6.78 -7.45
N VAL A 76 -7.31 5.89 -6.91
CA VAL A 76 -6.50 4.96 -7.70
C VAL A 76 -7.38 3.91 -8.38
N SER A 77 -6.84 3.24 -9.39
CA SER A 77 -7.53 2.14 -10.07
C SER A 77 -7.74 0.94 -9.14
N GLU A 78 -8.72 0.13 -9.46
CA GLU A 78 -8.98 -1.14 -8.78
C GLU A 78 -7.73 -2.02 -8.74
N ILE A 79 -7.00 -2.12 -9.85
CA ILE A 79 -5.75 -2.91 -9.94
C ILE A 79 -4.70 -2.42 -8.94
N ALA A 80 -4.51 -1.11 -8.81
CA ALA A 80 -3.54 -0.53 -7.88
C ALA A 80 -3.94 -0.80 -6.43
N HIS A 81 -5.22 -0.59 -6.09
CA HIS A 81 -5.75 -0.87 -4.75
C HIS A 81 -5.66 -2.36 -4.40
N GLU A 82 -6.12 -3.25 -5.30
CA GLU A 82 -6.05 -4.70 -5.12
C GLU A 82 -4.61 -5.19 -4.94
N THR A 83 -3.66 -4.63 -5.68
CA THR A 83 -2.24 -4.97 -5.53
C THR A 83 -1.73 -4.68 -4.13
N VAL A 84 -2.01 -3.49 -3.58
CA VAL A 84 -1.58 -3.11 -2.23
C VAL A 84 -2.28 -3.97 -1.16
N LYS A 85 -3.57 -4.24 -1.33
CA LYS A 85 -4.31 -5.18 -0.48
C LYS A 85 -3.67 -6.57 -0.48
N ASN A 86 -3.42 -7.12 -1.66
CA ASN A 86 -2.82 -8.45 -1.80
C ASN A 86 -1.43 -8.52 -1.15
N VAL A 87 -0.61 -7.49 -1.30
CA VAL A 87 0.69 -7.39 -0.63
C VAL A 87 0.55 -7.46 0.89
N LEU A 88 -0.34 -6.68 1.49
CA LEU A 88 -0.58 -6.69 2.92
C LEU A 88 -1.04 -8.08 3.41
N LEU A 89 -2.00 -8.69 2.72
CA LEU A 89 -2.52 -10.01 3.08
C LEU A 89 -1.45 -11.10 2.94
N THR A 90 -0.67 -11.06 1.86
CA THR A 90 0.42 -12.01 1.60
C THR A 90 1.54 -11.89 2.64
N MET A 91 1.91 -10.68 3.05
CA MET A 91 2.95 -10.49 4.07
C MET A 91 2.62 -11.17 5.41
N ARG A 92 1.35 -11.38 5.73
CA ARG A 92 0.96 -12.10 6.94
C ARG A 92 1.37 -13.58 6.93
N PHE A 93 1.43 -14.20 5.76
CA PHE A 93 1.85 -15.61 5.65
C PHE A 93 3.32 -15.84 6.03
N TYR A 94 4.13 -14.78 5.99
CA TYR A 94 5.54 -14.87 6.40
C TYR A 94 5.74 -14.73 7.91
N CYS A 95 4.68 -14.34 8.62
CA CYS A 95 4.79 -13.86 9.99
C CYS A 95 4.33 -14.89 11.01
N ASN A 96 5.06 -14.98 12.12
CA ASN A 96 4.55 -15.51 13.36
C ASN A 96 3.88 -14.33 14.11
N THR A 97 2.57 -14.26 14.08
CA THR A 97 1.76 -13.11 14.51
C THR A 97 2.10 -11.85 13.69
N LYS A 98 3.04 -11.02 14.13
CA LYS A 98 3.46 -9.78 13.47
C LYS A 98 4.89 -9.85 12.90
N GLN A 99 5.73 -10.74 13.40
CA GLN A 99 7.15 -10.78 13.06
C GLN A 99 7.41 -11.81 11.97
N TRP A 100 8.19 -11.46 10.98
CA TRP A 100 8.73 -12.40 10.01
C TRP A 100 10.15 -12.84 10.36
N ALA A 101 10.64 -13.89 9.70
CA ALA A 101 11.97 -14.43 9.90
C ALA A 101 13.06 -13.37 9.62
N LEU A 102 14.13 -13.39 10.39
CA LEU A 102 15.28 -12.46 10.23
C LEU A 102 15.84 -12.47 8.80
N SER A 103 15.85 -13.61 8.13
CA SER A 103 16.30 -13.76 6.73
C SER A 103 15.51 -12.88 5.75
N MET A 104 14.29 -12.51 6.07
CA MET A 104 13.43 -11.62 5.26
C MET A 104 13.59 -10.14 5.60
N SER A 105 14.34 -9.83 6.65
CA SER A 105 14.68 -8.45 7.05
C SER A 105 15.89 -7.90 6.32
N GLY A 106 16.59 -8.72 5.53
CA GLY A 106 17.80 -8.37 4.79
C GLY A 106 18.87 -7.82 5.72
N ARG A 107 19.39 -6.62 5.41
CA ARG A 107 20.40 -5.96 6.24
C ARG A 107 19.87 -5.22 7.48
N HIS A 108 18.61 -5.42 7.83
CA HIS A 108 17.96 -4.78 8.98
C HIS A 108 17.43 -5.83 9.97
N PRO A 109 18.26 -6.73 10.51
CA PRO A 109 17.78 -7.84 11.33
C PRO A 109 17.10 -7.38 12.62
N ASN A 110 17.47 -6.22 13.15
CA ASN A 110 17.00 -5.74 14.45
C ASN A 110 15.95 -4.62 14.35
N GLY A 111 15.45 -4.25 13.18
CA GLY A 111 14.65 -3.03 13.11
C GLY A 111 13.41 -3.06 12.24
N LYS A 112 13.30 -3.95 11.27
CA LYS A 112 12.20 -3.93 10.28
C LYS A 112 11.54 -5.29 10.09
N GLY A 113 11.54 -6.09 11.14
CA GLY A 113 11.09 -7.48 11.09
C GLY A 113 9.62 -7.68 11.45
N GLN A 114 8.75 -6.66 11.31
CA GLN A 114 7.35 -6.80 11.72
C GLN A 114 6.37 -6.05 10.84
N LEU A 115 5.14 -6.55 10.79
CA LEU A 115 3.99 -5.88 10.20
C LEU A 115 3.59 -4.65 11.02
N ILE A 116 3.01 -3.67 10.34
CA ILE A 116 2.47 -2.46 10.96
C ILE A 116 0.94 -2.51 10.89
N PRO A 117 0.23 -2.83 11.98
CA PRO A 117 -1.21 -3.05 11.97
C PRO A 117 -2.01 -1.88 11.41
N ILE A 118 -1.61 -0.65 11.68
CA ILE A 118 -2.34 0.54 11.21
C ILE A 118 -2.43 0.61 9.68
N GLN A 119 -1.49 0.03 8.92
CA GLN A 119 -1.56 -0.02 7.47
C GLN A 119 -2.77 -0.83 6.98
N TYR A 120 -3.09 -1.93 7.67
CA TYR A 120 -4.27 -2.75 7.40
C TYR A 120 -5.57 -1.99 7.70
N ALA A 121 -5.63 -1.31 8.85
CA ALA A 121 -6.79 -0.51 9.22
C ALA A 121 -7.02 0.65 8.24
N THR A 122 -5.96 1.37 7.88
CA THR A 122 -6.03 2.49 6.95
C THR A 122 -6.54 2.05 5.59
N LEU A 123 -6.00 0.95 5.05
CA LEU A 123 -6.47 0.46 3.75
C LEU A 123 -7.88 -0.14 3.84
N ALA A 124 -8.25 -0.77 4.96
CA ALA A 124 -9.61 -1.26 5.18
C ALA A 124 -10.64 -0.12 5.10
N LEU A 125 -10.32 1.05 5.66
CA LEU A 125 -11.17 2.24 5.64
C LEU A 125 -11.27 2.90 4.26
N ALA A 126 -10.39 2.56 3.32
CA ALA A 126 -10.49 3.02 1.93
C ALA A 126 -11.62 2.33 1.14
N GLY A 127 -12.21 1.27 1.70
CA GLY A 127 -13.22 0.44 1.05
C GLY A 127 -12.63 -0.74 0.28
N THR A 128 -13.50 -1.49 -0.40
CA THR A 128 -13.06 -2.58 -1.29
C THR A 128 -12.50 -2.03 -2.60
N PRO A 129 -11.52 -2.72 -3.24
CA PRO A 129 -10.93 -2.27 -4.50
C PRO A 129 -11.96 -2.00 -5.62
N ASP A 130 -13.02 -2.81 -5.69
CA ASP A 130 -14.13 -2.65 -6.64
C ASP A 130 -15.10 -1.51 -6.26
N GLY A 131 -14.92 -0.91 -5.09
CA GLY A 131 -15.73 0.21 -4.59
C GLY A 131 -17.13 -0.16 -4.10
N LYS A 132 -17.46 -1.46 -3.99
CA LYS A 132 -18.81 -1.89 -3.57
C LYS A 132 -19.08 -1.73 -2.09
N GLN A 133 -18.04 -1.77 -1.26
CA GLN A 133 -18.16 -1.64 0.20
C GLN A 133 -17.36 -0.45 0.72
N LYS A 134 -17.89 0.22 1.73
CA LYS A 134 -17.24 1.39 2.35
C LYS A 134 -16.01 1.02 3.20
N TYR A 135 -15.88 -0.24 3.58
CA TYR A 135 -14.71 -0.78 4.26
C TYR A 135 -14.40 -2.18 3.72
N ASP A 136 -13.14 -2.57 3.76
CA ASP A 136 -12.72 -3.91 3.33
C ASP A 136 -12.75 -4.87 4.52
N PRO A 137 -13.68 -5.85 4.55
CA PRO A 137 -13.84 -6.74 5.69
C PRO A 137 -12.67 -7.69 5.88
N GLU A 138 -11.96 -8.05 4.82
CA GLU A 138 -10.81 -8.95 4.87
C GLU A 138 -9.61 -8.27 5.53
N LEU A 139 -9.33 -7.03 5.15
CA LEU A 139 -8.29 -6.20 5.79
C LEU A 139 -8.65 -5.85 7.24
N ALA A 140 -9.93 -5.56 7.51
CA ALA A 140 -10.40 -5.31 8.87
C ALA A 140 -10.21 -6.55 9.76
N ALA A 141 -10.57 -7.74 9.27
CA ALA A 141 -10.33 -9.00 9.98
C ALA A 141 -8.82 -9.28 10.16
N ALA A 142 -7.99 -8.93 9.17
CA ALA A 142 -6.55 -9.03 9.27
C ALA A 142 -5.98 -8.10 10.36
N TYR A 143 -6.44 -6.85 10.41
CA TYR A 143 -6.07 -5.90 11.46
C TYR A 143 -6.39 -6.44 12.86
N LEU A 144 -7.63 -6.89 13.09
CA LEU A 144 -8.07 -7.41 14.39
C LEU A 144 -7.26 -8.63 14.89
N ARG A 145 -6.62 -9.35 13.99
CA ARG A 145 -5.71 -10.45 14.36
C ARG A 145 -4.29 -9.99 14.68
N LEU A 146 -3.97 -8.74 14.40
CA LEU A 146 -2.64 -8.15 14.62
C LEU A 146 -2.58 -7.33 15.91
N VAL A 147 -3.72 -6.95 16.46
CA VAL A 147 -3.83 -6.18 17.70
C VAL A 147 -4.48 -7.01 18.79
#